data_9001a0e94e6c0d050779e744ebe4c68a
#
_entry.id   9001a0e94e6c0d050779e744ebe4c68a
#
_cell.length_a   1.000
_cell.length_b   1.000
_cell.length_c   1.000
_cell.angle_alpha   90.00
_cell.angle_beta   90.00
_cell.angle_gamma   90.00
#
_symmetry.space_group_name_H-M   'P 1'
#
loop_
_entity.id
_entity.type
_entity.pdbx_description
1 polymer ?
#
loop_
_entity_poly.entity_id
_entity_poly.type
_entity_poly.pdbx_seq_one_letter_code
_entity_poly.pdbx_strand_id
1 'polypeptide(L)'
;AKNIYFEARNEATVGQLAVAQTVINRVDSSRFPNSICEVVYQGLHTKNGFPLKDRCQFSWYCDGRDDEPRKDSRSWKKSVEIAQMMILSEAWMPDVIDGATFYHADYVSPRWSREKRMVVRIGSHLFYR
;
A
#
# COMPACT_ATOMS: atom_id res chain seq x y z
N ALA A 1 -1.36 -8.55 2.89
CA ALA A 1 -1.08 -8.43 4.33
C ALA A 1 0.24 -7.72 4.60
N LYS A 2 1.38 -8.14 4.04
CA LYS A 2 2.69 -7.52 4.30
C LYS A 2 2.69 -6.01 4.06
N ASN A 3 2.10 -5.56 2.97
CA ASN A 3 2.05 -4.13 2.66
C ASN A 3 1.26 -3.35 3.71
N ILE A 4 0.13 -3.87 4.15
CA ILE A 4 -0.66 -3.25 5.24
C ILE A 4 0.17 -3.17 6.53
N TYR A 5 0.86 -4.25 6.87
CA TYR A 5 1.69 -4.31 8.07
C TYR A 5 2.79 -3.25 8.06
N PHE A 6 3.60 -3.19 7.01
CA PHE A 6 4.73 -2.27 6.96
C PHE A 6 4.33 -0.82 6.75
N GLU A 7 3.25 -0.57 6.00
CA GLU A 7 2.80 0.78 5.67
C GLU A 7 1.84 1.38 6.71
N ALA A 8 1.05 0.57 7.38
CA ALA A 8 -0.09 1.08 8.13
C ALA A 8 -0.39 0.38 9.46
N ARG A 9 0.51 -0.43 10.01
CA ARG A 9 0.19 -1.17 11.26
C ARG A 9 -0.13 -0.26 12.45
N ASN A 10 0.36 0.97 12.44
CA ASN A 10 0.10 1.95 13.51
C ASN A 10 -1.15 2.81 13.25
N GLU A 11 -1.81 2.61 12.11
CA GLU A 11 -3.01 3.33 11.76
C GLU A 11 -4.27 2.65 12.32
N ALA A 12 -5.34 3.42 12.47
CA ALA A 12 -6.66 2.86 12.75
C ALA A 12 -7.13 1.95 11.61
N THR A 13 -8.13 1.13 11.86
CA THR A 13 -8.65 0.15 10.87
C THR A 13 -8.98 0.80 9.53
N VAL A 14 -9.62 1.96 9.52
CA VAL A 14 -9.97 2.66 8.27
C VAL A 14 -8.73 3.06 7.47
N GLY A 15 -7.64 3.46 8.14
CA GLY A 15 -6.37 3.77 7.48
C GLY A 15 -5.72 2.54 6.86
N GLN A 16 -5.80 1.42 7.54
CA GLN A 16 -5.30 0.14 7.03
C GLN A 16 -6.12 -0.34 5.82
N LEU A 17 -7.45 -0.18 5.87
CA LEU A 17 -8.34 -0.44 4.73
C LEU A 17 -8.00 0.47 3.54
N ALA A 18 -7.73 1.73 3.78
CA ALA A 18 -7.37 2.70 2.74
C ALA A 18 -6.07 2.33 2.03
N VAL A 19 -5.05 1.90 2.76
CA VAL A 19 -3.79 1.41 2.18
C VAL A 19 -4.04 0.15 1.35
N ALA A 20 -4.84 -0.79 1.85
CA ALA A 20 -5.22 -1.98 1.09
C ALA A 20 -6.00 -1.62 -0.18
N GLN A 21 -6.93 -0.69 -0.09
CA GLN A 21 -7.72 -0.22 -1.24
C GLN A 21 -6.84 0.41 -2.32
N THR A 22 -5.78 1.13 -1.94
CA THR A 22 -4.84 1.68 -2.92
C THR A 22 -4.23 0.57 -3.79
N VAL A 23 -3.86 -0.56 -3.20
CA VAL A 23 -3.32 -1.70 -3.96
C VAL A 23 -4.37 -2.26 -4.92
N ILE A 24 -5.60 -2.43 -4.47
CA ILE A 24 -6.73 -2.89 -5.33
C ILE A 24 -6.96 -1.91 -6.49
N ASN A 25 -7.03 -0.61 -6.20
CA ASN A 25 -7.22 0.41 -7.23
C ASN A 25 -6.09 0.41 -8.28
N ARG A 26 -4.86 0.14 -7.86
CA ARG A 26 -3.73 -0.02 -8.79
C ARG A 26 -3.90 -1.24 -9.68
N VAL A 27 -4.29 -2.37 -9.12
CA VAL A 27 -4.55 -3.60 -9.90
C VAL A 27 -5.61 -3.34 -10.98
N ASP A 28 -6.64 -2.57 -10.66
CA ASP A 28 -7.73 -2.24 -11.57
C ASP A 28 -7.37 -1.14 -12.59
N SER A 29 -6.25 -0.47 -12.41
CA SER A 29 -5.79 0.59 -13.30
C SER A 29 -4.84 0.06 -14.36
N SER A 30 -5.06 0.43 -15.63
CA SER A 30 -4.16 0.07 -16.74
C SER A 30 -2.75 0.66 -16.62
N ARG A 31 -2.53 1.61 -15.71
CA ARG A 31 -1.23 2.24 -15.48
C ARG A 31 -0.33 1.49 -14.50
N PHE A 32 -0.83 0.43 -13.89
CA PHE A 32 -0.10 -0.36 -12.90
C PHE A 32 -0.13 -1.83 -13.29
N PRO A 33 0.73 -2.67 -12.66
CA PRO A 33 0.63 -4.12 -12.82
C PRO A 33 -0.76 -4.64 -12.46
N ASN A 34 -1.15 -5.78 -13.03
CA ASN A 34 -2.51 -6.30 -12.91
C ASN A 34 -2.68 -7.41 -11.86
N SER A 35 -1.72 -7.55 -10.96
CA SER A 35 -1.84 -8.46 -9.82
C SER A 35 -1.38 -7.78 -8.52
N ILE A 36 -1.94 -8.23 -7.40
CA ILE A 36 -1.61 -7.69 -6.08
C ILE A 36 -0.10 -7.82 -5.79
N CYS A 37 0.48 -8.99 -6.03
CA CYS A 37 1.90 -9.21 -5.77
C CYS A 37 2.80 -8.34 -6.65
N GLU A 38 2.47 -8.18 -7.92
CA GLU A 38 3.23 -7.32 -8.82
C GLU A 38 3.14 -5.85 -8.42
N VAL A 39 1.98 -5.38 -7.97
CA VAL A 39 1.81 -4.02 -7.44
C VAL A 39 2.64 -3.82 -6.17
N VAL A 40 2.55 -4.75 -5.22
CA VAL A 40 3.24 -4.64 -3.92
C VAL A 40 4.76 -4.68 -4.08
N TYR A 41 5.26 -5.52 -4.97
CA TYR A 41 6.70 -5.69 -5.20
C TYR A 41 7.23 -4.89 -6.40
N GLN A 42 6.48 -3.89 -6.84
CA GLN A 42 6.88 -3.04 -7.96
C GLN A 42 8.14 -2.24 -7.63
N GLY A 43 9.08 -2.20 -8.57
CA GLY A 43 10.34 -1.49 -8.42
C GLY A 43 11.37 -1.94 -9.43
N LEU A 44 12.57 -1.39 -9.34
CA LEU A 44 13.69 -1.81 -10.16
C LEU A 44 14.37 -3.03 -9.54
N HIS A 45 14.71 -4.00 -10.36
CA HIS A 45 15.35 -5.25 -9.94
C HIS A 45 16.65 -5.48 -10.69
N THR A 46 17.56 -6.23 -10.07
CA THR A 46 18.77 -6.73 -10.73
C THR A 46 18.40 -7.82 -11.76
N LYS A 47 19.37 -8.21 -12.60
CA LYS A 47 19.21 -9.32 -13.55
C LYS A 47 18.82 -10.64 -12.86
N ASN A 48 19.23 -10.82 -11.61
CA ASN A 48 18.94 -12.02 -10.81
C ASN A 48 17.60 -11.92 -10.03
N GLY A 49 16.81 -10.85 -10.25
CA GLY A 49 15.51 -10.68 -9.62
C GLY A 49 15.51 -10.06 -8.24
N PHE A 50 16.65 -9.62 -7.72
CA PHE A 50 16.70 -8.92 -6.42
C PHE A 50 16.31 -7.46 -6.58
N PRO A 51 15.54 -6.87 -5.62
CA PRO A 51 15.21 -5.46 -5.69
C PRO A 51 16.43 -4.57 -5.51
N LEU A 52 16.51 -3.50 -6.29
CA LEU A 52 17.51 -2.46 -6.10
C LEU A 52 17.17 -1.63 -4.89
N LYS A 53 18.16 -1.37 -4.02
CA LYS A 53 17.97 -0.62 -2.78
C LYS A 53 17.33 0.74 -3.05
N ASP A 54 16.30 1.05 -2.29
CA ASP A 54 15.56 2.33 -2.30
C ASP A 54 14.94 2.68 -3.68
N ARG A 55 14.72 1.68 -4.53
CA ARG A 55 14.13 1.85 -5.87
C ARG A 55 12.79 1.12 -6.02
N CYS A 56 12.05 0.98 -4.92
CA CYS A 56 10.77 0.29 -4.89
C CYS A 56 9.62 1.26 -4.66
N GLN A 57 8.45 0.92 -5.18
CA GLN A 57 7.23 1.70 -4.99
C GLN A 57 6.86 1.77 -3.50
N PHE A 58 6.93 0.64 -2.80
CA PHE A 58 6.79 0.60 -1.35
C PHE A 58 8.18 0.41 -0.74
N SER A 59 8.64 1.40 0.00
CA SER A 59 10.02 1.48 0.47
C SER A 59 10.45 0.31 1.34
N TRP A 60 9.54 -0.27 2.12
CA TRP A 60 9.85 -1.39 3.02
C TRP A 60 10.42 -2.61 2.27
N TYR A 61 10.04 -2.79 1.01
CA TYR A 61 10.47 -3.93 0.22
C TYR A 61 11.98 -3.93 -0.09
N CYS A 62 12.59 -2.75 -0.19
CA CYS A 62 13.99 -2.65 -0.59
C CYS A 62 14.79 -1.58 0.17
N ASP A 63 14.41 -1.30 1.42
CA ASP A 63 15.11 -0.35 2.28
C ASP A 63 16.34 -0.95 3.00
N GLY A 64 16.65 -2.23 2.77
CA GLY A 64 17.74 -2.95 3.40
C GLY A 64 17.41 -3.50 4.79
N ARG A 65 16.19 -3.31 5.27
CA ARG A 65 15.71 -3.89 6.52
C ARG A 65 15.01 -5.21 6.26
N ASP A 66 14.76 -5.97 7.33
CA ASP A 66 14.04 -7.24 7.26
C ASP A 66 12.60 -7.01 6.80
N ASP A 67 12.18 -7.75 5.76
CA ASP A 67 10.82 -7.73 5.19
C ASP A 67 9.87 -8.72 5.87
N GLU A 68 10.33 -9.42 6.90
CA GLU A 68 9.48 -10.40 7.58
C GLU A 68 8.73 -9.73 8.75
N PRO A 69 7.39 -9.79 8.75
CA PRO A 69 6.61 -9.28 9.86
C PRO A 69 6.74 -10.19 11.08
N ARG A 70 6.52 -9.61 12.25
CA ARG A 70 6.42 -10.41 13.48
C ARG A 70 5.09 -11.17 13.47
N LYS A 71 5.12 -12.42 13.06
CA LYS A 71 3.92 -13.25 12.80
C LYS A 71 3.09 -13.58 14.05
N ASP A 72 3.69 -13.50 15.23
CA ASP A 72 3.01 -13.65 16.52
C ASP A 72 2.34 -12.36 17.01
N SER A 73 2.59 -11.23 16.35
CA SER A 73 2.08 -9.93 16.79
C SER A 73 0.59 -9.73 16.42
N ARG A 74 -0.10 -8.92 17.24
CA ARG A 74 -1.47 -8.48 16.94
C ARG A 74 -1.54 -7.69 15.64
N SER A 75 -0.54 -6.86 15.37
CA SER A 75 -0.46 -6.05 14.16
C SER A 75 -0.43 -6.90 12.89
N TRP A 76 0.33 -7.98 12.92
CA TRP A 76 0.36 -8.92 11.79
C TRP A 76 -0.97 -9.63 11.60
N LYS A 77 -1.54 -10.17 12.68
CA LYS A 77 -2.84 -10.85 12.64
C LYS A 77 -3.93 -9.93 12.10
N LYS A 78 -3.97 -8.67 12.53
CA LYS A 78 -4.90 -7.67 12.03
C LYS A 78 -4.68 -7.37 10.55
N SER A 79 -3.43 -7.25 10.10
CA SER A 79 -3.11 -7.04 8.69
C SER A 79 -3.59 -8.19 7.81
N VAL A 80 -3.47 -9.42 8.29
CA VAL A 80 -3.99 -10.61 7.59
C VAL A 80 -5.51 -10.58 7.51
N GLU A 81 -6.20 -10.26 8.60
CA GLU A 81 -7.67 -10.14 8.63
C GLU A 81 -8.17 -9.10 7.63
N ILE A 82 -7.55 -7.92 7.61
CA ILE A 82 -7.91 -6.85 6.68
C ILE A 82 -7.67 -7.27 5.24
N ALA A 83 -6.54 -7.90 4.95
CA ALA A 83 -6.24 -8.39 3.60
C ALA A 83 -7.27 -9.44 3.14
N GLN A 84 -7.62 -10.38 3.99
CA GLN A 84 -8.65 -11.39 3.69
C GLN A 84 -10.00 -10.74 3.45
N MET A 85 -10.41 -9.81 4.31
CA MET A 85 -11.66 -9.09 4.16
C MET A 85 -11.73 -8.33 2.84
N MET A 86 -10.68 -7.63 2.46
CA MET A 86 -10.62 -6.87 1.21
C MET A 86 -10.72 -7.79 -0.01
N ILE A 87 -10.02 -8.91 -0.02
CA ILE A 87 -10.05 -9.86 -1.14
C ILE A 87 -11.44 -10.51 -1.27
N LEU A 88 -12.06 -10.88 -0.15
CA LEU A 88 -13.37 -11.55 -0.16
C LEU A 88 -14.53 -10.60 -0.44
N SER A 89 -14.38 -9.31 -0.15
CA SER A 89 -15.45 -8.32 -0.17
C SER A 89 -15.30 -7.29 -1.29
N GLU A 90 -14.31 -7.41 -2.14
CA GLU A 90 -13.94 -6.42 -3.16
C GLU A 90 -15.14 -5.95 -4.01
N ALA A 91 -16.03 -6.88 -4.36
CA ALA A 91 -17.15 -6.57 -5.24
C ALA A 91 -18.23 -5.66 -4.63
N TRP A 92 -18.29 -5.53 -3.30
CA TRP A 92 -19.38 -4.79 -2.62
C TRP A 92 -18.91 -3.88 -1.49
N MET A 93 -17.63 -3.84 -1.20
CA MET A 93 -17.07 -2.90 -0.24
C MET A 93 -16.89 -1.53 -0.88
N PRO A 94 -17.36 -0.44 -0.23
CA PRO A 94 -17.19 0.88 -0.80
C PRO A 94 -15.72 1.28 -0.85
N ASP A 95 -15.30 1.93 -1.93
CA ASP A 95 -13.99 2.52 -2.06
C ASP A 95 -13.91 3.81 -1.26
N VAL A 96 -13.35 3.73 -0.06
CA VAL A 96 -13.29 4.88 0.87
C VAL A 96 -12.30 5.96 0.41
N ILE A 97 -11.49 5.70 -0.60
CA ILE A 97 -10.51 6.64 -1.14
C ILE A 97 -10.80 7.05 -2.59
N ASP A 98 -12.02 6.79 -3.07
CA ASP A 98 -12.55 7.26 -4.36
C ASP A 98 -11.57 7.08 -5.53
N GLY A 99 -11.08 5.87 -5.72
CA GLY A 99 -10.19 5.49 -6.81
C GLY A 99 -8.76 5.97 -6.68
N ALA A 100 -8.35 6.50 -5.52
CA ALA A 100 -6.98 6.96 -5.30
C ALA A 100 -5.97 5.82 -5.51
N THR A 101 -4.88 6.13 -6.19
CA THR A 101 -3.79 5.19 -6.49
C THR A 101 -2.44 5.62 -5.91
N PHE A 102 -2.39 6.79 -5.27
CA PHE A 102 -1.19 7.33 -4.62
C PHE A 102 -1.51 7.79 -3.21
N TYR A 103 -0.55 7.63 -2.32
CA TYR A 103 -0.61 8.25 -1.00
C TYR A 103 0.78 8.55 -0.49
N HIS A 104 0.86 9.44 0.48
CA HIS A 104 2.07 9.68 1.28
C HIS A 104 1.70 9.97 2.72
N ALA A 105 2.65 9.77 3.62
CA ALA A 105 2.50 10.15 5.02
C ALA A 105 2.51 11.68 5.16
N ASP A 106 1.85 12.19 6.19
CA ASP A 106 1.68 13.63 6.42
C ASP A 106 2.98 14.37 6.78
N TYR A 107 4.03 13.65 7.16
CA TYR A 107 5.33 14.22 7.48
C TYR A 107 6.29 14.30 6.27
N VAL A 108 5.85 13.92 5.08
CA VAL A 108 6.60 14.06 3.83
C VAL A 108 5.81 14.89 2.82
N SER A 109 6.52 15.51 1.87
CA SER A 109 5.91 16.32 0.82
C SER A 109 6.53 15.93 -0.52
N PRO A 110 6.17 14.78 -1.09
CA PRO A 110 6.73 14.33 -2.35
C PRO A 110 6.34 15.26 -3.50
N ARG A 111 7.25 15.42 -4.45
CA ARG A 111 7.08 16.35 -5.55
C ARG A 111 5.80 16.08 -6.36
N TRP A 112 5.50 14.81 -6.60
CA TRP A 112 4.33 14.38 -7.37
C TRP A 112 2.99 14.80 -6.72
N SER A 113 2.95 15.04 -5.42
CA SER A 113 1.70 15.42 -4.74
C SER A 113 1.14 16.77 -5.22
N ARG A 114 2.00 17.63 -5.79
CA ARG A 114 1.58 18.91 -6.35
C ARG A 114 0.94 18.78 -7.74
N GLU A 115 1.15 17.65 -8.39
CA GLU A 115 0.68 17.37 -9.75
C GLU A 115 -0.60 16.53 -9.76
N LYS A 116 -1.02 16.05 -8.60
CA LYS A 116 -2.17 15.17 -8.44
C LYS A 116 -3.24 15.80 -7.57
N ARG A 117 -4.48 15.36 -7.75
CA ARG A 117 -5.59 15.83 -6.93
C ARG A 117 -5.67 15.04 -5.63
N MET A 118 -5.59 15.72 -4.51
CA MET A 118 -5.86 15.11 -3.21
C MET A 118 -7.35 14.78 -3.10
N VAL A 119 -7.65 13.54 -2.72
CA VAL A 119 -9.02 13.05 -2.56
C VAL A 119 -9.46 13.12 -1.11
N VAL A 120 -8.66 12.56 -0.21
CA VAL A 120 -9.01 12.44 1.21
C VAL A 120 -7.76 12.25 2.07
N ARG A 121 -7.85 12.71 3.31
CA ARG A 121 -6.89 12.37 4.36
C ARG A 121 -7.54 11.35 5.31
N ILE A 122 -6.84 10.25 5.57
CA ILE A 122 -7.26 9.23 6.55
C ILE A 122 -6.07 8.96 7.47
N GLY A 123 -6.24 9.28 8.76
CA GLY A 123 -5.14 9.17 9.73
C GLY A 123 -3.96 10.04 9.33
N SER A 124 -2.78 9.44 9.26
CA SER A 124 -1.55 10.13 8.88
C SER A 124 -1.23 10.04 7.37
N HIS A 125 -2.15 9.53 6.56
CA HIS A 125 -1.96 9.39 5.11
C HIS A 125 -2.88 10.33 4.31
N LEU A 126 -2.33 10.92 3.26
CA LEU A 126 -3.04 11.73 2.27
C LEU A 126 -3.12 10.96 0.95
N PHE A 127 -4.33 10.79 0.41
CA PHE A 127 -4.60 9.97 -0.78
C PHE A 127 -4.91 10.84 -1.99
N TYR A 128 -4.43 10.42 -3.17
CA TYR A 128 -4.46 11.20 -4.42
C TYR A 128 -4.88 10.36 -5.62
N ARG A 129 -5.51 11.06 -6.56
CA ARG A 129 -5.78 10.53 -7.91
C ARG A 129 -4.91 11.19 -8.94
#